data_ebfd365c1c2bb57f476289ff93f947c0
#
_entry.id   ebfd365c1c2bb57f476289ff93f947c0
#
_cell.length_a   1.000
_cell.length_b   1.000
_cell.length_c   1.000
_cell.angle_alpha   90.00
_cell.angle_beta   90.00
_cell.angle_gamma   90.00
#
_symmetry.space_group_name_H-M   'P 1'
#
loop_
_entity.id
_entity.type
_entity.pdbx_description
1 polymer ?
#
loop_
_entity_poly.entity_id
_entity_poly.type
_entity_poly.pdbx_seq_one_letter_code
_entity_poly.pdbx_strand_id
1 'polypeptide(L)'
;MEKRRPPNLLALSLRDVIAGYAADAPPELNAVNLHIASGEMVCVLGPNGAGKSTLLRVASGLLTPRSGEVLLFDKPFGARHRIAQQLAVVEQTQEMSAAFTVREVVAMGRAPHQGAWMRPAAEDAAIVETALVRCDLVALADRSARALSGGEQKRVAFARALAQEPRVLLLDEPGAFLDVRHALDLYELLATEVKLRGLACLVVMHDLNVAAQFADRVVLMKDGRIVAAGTVPEVMTYQRLKETFEADLYCGVNEVNDTRFFLPMRQR
;
A
#
# COMPACT_ATOMS: atom_id res chain seq x y z
N MET A 1 -8.41 29.26 7.14
CA MET A 1 -8.99 28.43 8.21
C MET A 1 -8.33 27.06 8.12
N GLU A 2 -7.32 26.86 8.94
CA GLU A 2 -6.58 25.61 9.05
C GLU A 2 -7.50 24.58 9.72
N LYS A 3 -8.04 23.64 8.95
CA LYS A 3 -8.79 22.50 9.50
C LYS A 3 -7.84 21.71 10.38
N ARG A 4 -7.98 21.82 11.71
CA ARG A 4 -7.29 20.95 12.68
C ARG A 4 -7.44 19.51 12.21
N ARG A 5 -6.29 18.85 11.92
CA ARG A 5 -6.25 17.39 11.71
C ARG A 5 -6.98 16.76 12.93
N PRO A 6 -7.92 15.82 12.68
CA PRO A 6 -8.47 15.05 13.80
C PRO A 6 -7.30 14.35 14.54
N PRO A 7 -7.45 14.06 15.85
CA PRO A 7 -6.39 13.37 16.60
C PRO A 7 -6.00 12.09 15.84
N ASN A 8 -4.70 11.81 15.76
CA ASN A 8 -4.09 10.67 15.07
C ASN A 8 -4.75 9.34 15.48
N LEU A 9 -5.89 9.03 14.89
CA LEU A 9 -6.55 7.75 15.12
C LEU A 9 -5.71 6.69 14.44
N LEU A 10 -5.20 5.73 15.22
CA LEU A 10 -4.48 4.59 14.67
C LEU A 10 -5.47 3.76 13.85
N ALA A 11 -5.21 3.69 12.54
CA ALA A 11 -6.08 2.96 11.62
C ALA A 11 -5.70 1.48 11.55
N LEU A 12 -4.39 1.18 11.60
CA LEU A 12 -3.87 -0.18 11.63
C LEU A 12 -2.71 -0.26 12.62
N SER A 13 -2.67 -1.29 13.45
CA SER A 13 -1.58 -1.54 14.39
C SER A 13 -1.21 -3.02 14.42
N LEU A 14 0.08 -3.29 14.39
CA LEU A 14 0.68 -4.60 14.65
C LEU A 14 1.48 -4.47 15.96
N ARG A 15 1.25 -5.37 16.92
CA ARG A 15 1.92 -5.36 18.22
C ARG A 15 2.58 -6.69 18.48
N ASP A 16 3.90 -6.68 18.62
CA ASP A 16 4.78 -7.83 18.88
C ASP A 16 4.50 -9.04 17.97
N VAL A 17 4.26 -8.76 16.69
CA VAL A 17 3.84 -9.76 15.71
C VAL A 17 4.99 -10.67 15.35
N ILE A 18 4.77 -11.97 15.55
CA ILE A 18 5.61 -13.06 15.04
C ILE A 18 4.76 -13.84 14.03
N ALA A 19 5.25 -14.01 12.80
CA ALA A 19 4.49 -14.70 11.75
C ALA A 19 5.40 -15.47 10.79
N GLY A 20 4.83 -16.50 10.19
CA GLY A 20 5.49 -17.34 9.20
C GLY A 20 4.54 -18.38 8.63
N TYR A 21 4.93 -18.99 7.50
CA TYR A 21 4.07 -19.90 6.74
C TYR A 21 4.02 -21.33 7.28
N ALA A 22 5.12 -21.82 7.87
CA ALA A 22 5.21 -23.18 8.39
C ALA A 22 5.55 -23.15 9.88
N ALA A 23 4.77 -23.87 10.70
CA ALA A 23 4.91 -23.84 12.16
C ALA A 23 6.31 -24.17 12.66
N ASP A 24 6.97 -25.14 12.02
CA ASP A 24 8.29 -25.65 12.41
C ASP A 24 9.46 -24.91 11.74
N ALA A 25 9.19 -23.92 10.87
CA ALA A 25 10.24 -23.10 10.25
C ALA A 25 10.46 -21.79 11.04
N PRO A 26 11.66 -21.17 10.92
CA PRO A 26 11.86 -19.83 11.45
C PRO A 26 10.80 -18.86 10.96
N PRO A 27 10.36 -17.91 11.81
CA PRO A 27 9.36 -16.94 11.38
C PRO A 27 9.96 -15.93 10.39
N GLU A 28 9.17 -15.55 9.38
CA GLU A 28 9.53 -14.49 8.45
C GLU A 28 9.35 -13.09 9.06
N LEU A 29 8.53 -12.96 10.11
CA LEU A 29 8.40 -11.74 10.92
C LEU A 29 8.72 -12.06 12.37
N ASN A 30 9.53 -11.23 13.01
CA ASN A 30 10.00 -11.45 14.37
C ASN A 30 9.82 -10.19 15.23
N ALA A 31 8.84 -10.24 16.13
CA ALA A 31 8.47 -9.16 17.05
C ALA A 31 8.27 -7.80 16.36
N VAL A 32 7.47 -7.79 15.29
CA VAL A 32 7.20 -6.58 14.51
C VAL A 32 6.18 -5.72 15.21
N ASN A 33 6.55 -4.45 15.42
CA ASN A 33 5.70 -3.39 15.93
C ASN A 33 5.56 -2.31 14.87
N LEU A 34 4.34 -2.07 14.38
CA LEU A 34 4.03 -1.08 13.35
C LEU A 34 2.67 -0.47 13.62
N HIS A 35 2.53 0.83 13.40
CA HIS A 35 1.24 1.51 13.40
C HIS A 35 1.14 2.46 12.22
N ILE A 36 -0.08 2.69 11.74
CA ILE A 36 -0.40 3.61 10.66
C ILE A 36 -1.58 4.45 11.11
N ALA A 37 -1.42 5.77 11.03
CA ALA A 37 -2.48 6.69 11.37
C ALA A 37 -3.39 6.99 10.16
N SER A 38 -4.61 7.43 10.43
CA SER A 38 -5.49 7.94 9.37
C SER A 38 -4.87 9.16 8.70
N GLY A 39 -4.88 9.19 7.37
CA GLY A 39 -4.26 10.25 6.57
C GLY A 39 -2.74 10.21 6.51
N GLU A 40 -2.14 9.04 6.78
CA GLU A 40 -0.71 8.80 6.74
C GLU A 40 -0.36 7.80 5.63
N MET A 41 0.69 8.10 4.85
CA MET A 41 1.34 7.16 3.93
C MET A 41 2.64 6.65 4.55
N VAL A 42 2.68 5.37 4.90
CA VAL A 42 3.87 4.67 5.40
C VAL A 42 4.46 3.82 4.30
N CYS A 43 5.72 4.07 3.93
CA CYS A 43 6.45 3.27 2.96
C CYS A 43 7.37 2.27 3.66
N VAL A 44 7.26 1.00 3.30
CA VAL A 44 8.11 -0.09 3.81
C VAL A 44 9.16 -0.44 2.78
N LEU A 45 10.42 -0.28 3.17
CA LEU A 45 11.61 -0.53 2.37
C LEU A 45 12.45 -1.64 3.00
N GLY A 46 13.22 -2.33 2.19
CA GLY A 46 14.15 -3.36 2.66
C GLY A 46 14.55 -4.31 1.54
N PRO A 47 15.61 -5.11 1.72
CA PRO A 47 16.06 -6.06 0.71
C PRO A 47 15.02 -7.14 0.42
N ASN A 48 15.26 -7.94 -0.62
CA ASN A 48 14.45 -9.13 -0.90
C ASN A 48 14.60 -10.12 0.26
N GLY A 49 13.50 -10.76 0.65
CA GLY A 49 13.49 -11.66 1.80
C GLY A 49 13.37 -10.96 3.17
N ALA A 50 13.33 -9.63 3.25
CA ALA A 50 13.20 -8.91 4.53
C ALA A 50 11.86 -9.11 5.26
N GLY A 51 10.89 -9.83 4.66
CA GLY A 51 9.57 -10.07 5.25
C GLY A 51 8.47 -9.10 4.84
N LYS A 52 8.70 -8.20 3.87
CA LYS A 52 7.75 -7.14 3.47
C LYS A 52 6.39 -7.67 3.00
N SER A 53 6.37 -8.66 2.09
CA SER A 53 5.11 -9.26 1.62
C SER A 53 4.41 -10.07 2.73
N THR A 54 5.17 -10.69 3.64
CA THR A 54 4.62 -11.34 4.84
C THR A 54 3.97 -10.31 5.77
N LEU A 55 4.60 -9.14 5.93
CA LEU A 55 4.02 -8.02 6.68
C LEU A 55 2.67 -7.60 6.10
N LEU A 56 2.57 -7.43 4.77
CA LEU A 56 1.30 -7.08 4.11
C LEU A 56 0.23 -8.16 4.31
N ARG A 57 0.61 -9.45 4.20
CA ARG A 57 -0.34 -10.56 4.41
C ARG A 57 -0.85 -10.63 5.84
N VAL A 58 -0.01 -10.34 6.82
CA VAL A 58 -0.43 -10.26 8.22
C VAL A 58 -1.29 -9.01 8.44
N ALA A 59 -0.87 -7.86 7.93
CA ALA A 59 -1.59 -6.59 8.03
C ALA A 59 -2.98 -6.62 7.35
N SER A 60 -3.16 -7.48 6.33
CA SER A 60 -4.45 -7.69 5.65
C SER A 60 -5.32 -8.78 6.29
N GLY A 61 -4.80 -9.53 7.25
CA GLY A 61 -5.48 -10.69 7.84
C GLY A 61 -5.49 -11.93 6.93
N LEU A 62 -4.70 -11.95 5.84
CA LEU A 62 -4.52 -13.13 4.98
C LEU A 62 -3.63 -14.18 5.64
N LEU A 63 -2.70 -13.74 6.49
CA LEU A 63 -1.85 -14.61 7.30
C LEU A 63 -2.09 -14.31 8.78
N THR A 64 -2.50 -15.32 9.54
CA THR A 64 -2.65 -15.21 11.00
C THR A 64 -1.28 -15.23 11.66
N PRO A 65 -0.94 -14.27 12.54
CA PRO A 65 0.32 -14.31 13.27
C PRO A 65 0.36 -15.50 14.24
N ARG A 66 1.57 -16.01 14.53
CA ARG A 66 1.82 -17.04 15.54
C ARG A 66 1.68 -16.46 16.95
N SER A 67 2.07 -15.20 17.13
CA SER A 67 1.91 -14.43 18.36
C SER A 67 1.82 -12.94 18.05
N GLY A 68 1.42 -12.15 19.04
CA GLY A 68 1.12 -10.74 18.87
C GLY A 68 -0.30 -10.51 18.35
N GLU A 69 -0.62 -9.27 18.07
CA GLU A 69 -1.97 -8.90 17.62
C GLU A 69 -1.95 -7.89 16.46
N VAL A 70 -2.99 -7.96 15.64
CA VAL A 70 -3.27 -6.99 14.57
C VAL A 70 -4.61 -6.33 14.87
N LEU A 71 -4.58 -5.00 14.94
CA LEU A 71 -5.74 -4.18 15.29
C LEU A 71 -6.10 -3.27 14.13
N LEU A 72 -7.37 -3.23 13.78
CA LEU A 72 -7.97 -2.30 12.84
C LEU A 72 -8.85 -1.32 13.65
N PHE A 73 -8.46 -0.03 13.68
CA PHE A 73 -9.11 1.00 14.53
C PHE A 73 -9.22 0.56 16.00
N ASP A 74 -8.09 0.13 16.58
CA ASP A 74 -7.95 -0.39 17.95
C ASP A 74 -8.84 -1.61 18.29
N LYS A 75 -9.36 -2.31 17.27
CA LYS A 75 -10.14 -3.53 17.44
C LYS A 75 -9.45 -4.71 16.78
N PRO A 76 -9.43 -5.89 17.42
CA PRO A 76 -8.94 -7.10 16.76
C PRO A 76 -9.70 -7.37 15.46
N PHE A 77 -9.03 -7.99 14.51
CA PHE A 77 -9.66 -8.38 13.24
C PHE A 77 -10.91 -9.23 13.50
N GLY A 78 -12.03 -8.75 12.98
CA GLY A 78 -13.30 -9.46 13.01
C GLY A 78 -13.52 -10.40 11.82
N ALA A 79 -14.79 -10.67 11.49
CA ALA A 79 -15.14 -11.46 10.32
C ALA A 79 -14.57 -10.81 9.03
N ARG A 80 -14.07 -11.65 8.10
CA ARG A 80 -13.38 -11.20 6.86
C ARG A 80 -14.17 -10.16 6.08
N HIS A 81 -15.48 -10.31 5.97
CA HIS A 81 -16.30 -9.35 5.23
C HIS A 81 -16.29 -7.94 5.86
N ARG A 82 -16.23 -7.83 7.21
CA ARG A 82 -16.14 -6.54 7.92
C ARG A 82 -14.77 -5.89 7.74
N ILE A 83 -13.72 -6.70 7.65
CA ILE A 83 -12.38 -6.22 7.32
C ILE A 83 -12.41 -5.66 5.91
N ALA A 84 -12.96 -6.40 4.94
CA ALA A 84 -13.05 -6.00 3.54
C ALA A 84 -13.89 -4.72 3.30
N GLN A 85 -14.78 -4.32 4.21
CA GLN A 85 -15.46 -3.02 4.15
C GLN A 85 -14.57 -1.84 4.55
N GLN A 86 -13.44 -2.09 5.21
CA GLN A 86 -12.58 -1.03 5.76
C GLN A 86 -11.16 -1.08 5.24
N LEU A 87 -10.71 -2.22 4.71
CA LEU A 87 -9.35 -2.44 4.27
C LEU A 87 -9.35 -3.05 2.86
N ALA A 88 -8.62 -2.42 1.95
CA ALA A 88 -8.37 -2.94 0.62
C ALA A 88 -6.88 -3.28 0.44
N VAL A 89 -6.62 -4.24 -0.45
CA VAL A 89 -5.27 -4.68 -0.83
C VAL A 89 -5.11 -4.57 -2.34
N VAL A 90 -4.00 -3.99 -2.77
CA VAL A 90 -3.55 -4.02 -4.16
C VAL A 90 -2.27 -4.83 -4.22
N GLU A 91 -2.34 -6.01 -4.81
CA GLU A 91 -1.20 -6.92 -4.97
C GLU A 91 -0.30 -6.50 -6.14
N GLN A 92 0.96 -6.91 -6.11
CA GLN A 92 1.95 -6.61 -7.15
C GLN A 92 1.51 -7.07 -8.54
N THR A 93 0.93 -8.26 -8.62
CA THR A 93 0.46 -8.86 -9.87
C THR A 93 -0.99 -9.28 -9.72
N GLN A 94 -1.84 -8.82 -10.62
CA GLN A 94 -3.23 -9.25 -10.69
C GLN A 94 -3.52 -9.74 -12.10
N GLU A 95 -3.89 -11.02 -12.23
CA GLU A 95 -4.37 -11.54 -13.49
C GLU A 95 -5.77 -10.99 -13.78
N MET A 96 -5.88 -10.23 -14.86
CA MET A 96 -7.17 -9.73 -15.34
C MET A 96 -7.85 -10.79 -16.23
N SER A 97 -9.06 -11.17 -15.87
CA SER A 97 -9.85 -12.10 -16.71
C SER A 97 -10.32 -11.42 -17.99
N ALA A 98 -10.22 -12.13 -19.11
CA ALA A 98 -10.73 -11.65 -20.40
C ALA A 98 -12.26 -11.52 -20.44
N ALA A 99 -12.97 -12.15 -19.51
CA ALA A 99 -14.42 -12.17 -19.46
C ALA A 99 -15.06 -10.86 -18.98
N PHE A 100 -14.27 -9.93 -18.39
CA PHE A 100 -14.79 -8.73 -17.77
C PHE A 100 -14.26 -7.45 -18.42
N THR A 101 -15.13 -6.45 -18.52
CA THR A 101 -14.78 -5.08 -18.85
C THR A 101 -14.08 -4.41 -17.66
N VAL A 102 -13.40 -3.28 -17.92
CA VAL A 102 -12.80 -2.46 -16.88
C VAL A 102 -13.84 -2.05 -15.82
N ARG A 103 -15.01 -1.59 -16.27
CA ARG A 103 -16.13 -1.19 -15.41
C ARG A 103 -16.56 -2.33 -14.49
N GLU A 104 -16.73 -3.53 -15.02
CA GLU A 104 -17.11 -4.71 -14.23
C GLU A 104 -16.04 -5.08 -13.20
N VAL A 105 -14.76 -5.02 -13.58
CA VAL A 105 -13.65 -5.25 -12.62
C VAL A 105 -13.67 -4.22 -11.49
N VAL A 106 -13.87 -2.94 -11.80
CA VAL A 106 -13.95 -1.88 -10.78
C VAL A 106 -15.19 -2.07 -9.90
N ALA A 107 -16.32 -2.49 -10.48
CA ALA A 107 -17.55 -2.79 -9.75
C ALA A 107 -17.40 -3.95 -8.74
N MET A 108 -16.48 -4.90 -8.98
CA MET A 108 -16.16 -5.96 -8.00
C MET A 108 -15.63 -5.39 -6.67
N GLY A 109 -15.08 -4.17 -6.66
CA GLY A 109 -14.71 -3.46 -5.44
C GLY A 109 -15.89 -3.22 -4.50
N ARG A 110 -17.13 -3.23 -5.01
CA ARG A 110 -18.34 -3.07 -4.18
C ARG A 110 -18.82 -4.34 -3.50
N ALA A 111 -18.27 -5.51 -3.86
CA ALA A 111 -18.69 -6.80 -3.31
C ALA A 111 -18.79 -6.86 -1.77
N PRO A 112 -17.86 -6.26 -0.97
CA PRO A 112 -17.99 -6.26 0.49
C PRO A 112 -19.18 -5.47 1.03
N HIS A 113 -19.78 -4.57 0.23
CA HIS A 113 -20.91 -3.73 0.64
C HIS A 113 -22.24 -4.31 0.17
N GLN A 114 -22.21 -5.30 -0.73
CA GLN A 114 -23.41 -5.98 -1.22
C GLN A 114 -23.83 -7.08 -0.25
N GLY A 115 -25.14 -7.17 0.03
CA GLY A 115 -25.68 -8.23 0.88
C GLY A 115 -25.53 -9.62 0.23
N ALA A 116 -26.01 -10.66 0.93
CA ALA A 116 -25.94 -12.06 0.52
C ALA A 116 -26.44 -12.35 -0.91
N TRP A 117 -27.27 -11.49 -1.45
CA TRP A 117 -27.85 -11.62 -2.81
C TRP A 117 -27.05 -10.82 -3.87
N MET A 118 -25.92 -10.22 -3.53
CA MET A 118 -25.05 -9.45 -4.44
C MET A 118 -25.82 -8.46 -5.34
N ARG A 119 -26.87 -7.83 -4.79
CA ARG A 119 -27.63 -6.81 -5.52
C ARG A 119 -26.91 -5.48 -5.41
N PRO A 120 -26.46 -4.87 -6.55
CA PRO A 120 -25.88 -3.55 -6.54
C PRO A 120 -26.89 -2.54 -6.01
N ALA A 121 -26.47 -1.68 -5.09
CA ALA A 121 -27.24 -0.50 -4.73
C ALA A 121 -27.15 0.56 -5.84
N ALA A 122 -28.14 1.43 -5.96
CA ALA A 122 -28.10 2.52 -6.94
C ALA A 122 -26.85 3.43 -6.75
N GLU A 123 -26.38 3.54 -5.51
CA GLU A 123 -25.17 4.29 -5.13
C GLU A 123 -23.87 3.64 -5.64
N ASP A 124 -23.83 2.30 -5.77
CA ASP A 124 -22.64 1.58 -6.20
C ASP A 124 -22.19 2.00 -7.60
N ALA A 125 -23.13 2.27 -8.51
CA ALA A 125 -22.80 2.73 -9.85
C ALA A 125 -22.09 4.10 -9.83
N ALA A 126 -22.54 5.03 -9.01
CA ALA A 126 -21.93 6.36 -8.88
C ALA A 126 -20.51 6.27 -8.27
N ILE A 127 -20.31 5.35 -7.31
CA ILE A 127 -18.99 5.10 -6.71
C ILE A 127 -18.03 4.53 -7.75
N VAL A 128 -18.47 3.56 -8.57
CA VAL A 128 -17.69 2.97 -9.65
C VAL A 128 -17.29 4.04 -10.68
N GLU A 129 -18.23 4.87 -11.13
CA GLU A 129 -17.92 5.97 -12.05
C GLU A 129 -16.91 6.95 -11.46
N THR A 130 -17.06 7.28 -10.18
CA THR A 130 -16.10 8.15 -9.48
C THR A 130 -14.71 7.53 -9.46
N ALA A 131 -14.59 6.22 -9.20
CA ALA A 131 -13.31 5.53 -9.21
C ALA A 131 -12.68 5.49 -10.62
N LEU A 132 -13.50 5.27 -11.66
CA LEU A 132 -13.04 5.32 -13.06
C LEU A 132 -12.50 6.71 -13.44
N VAL A 133 -13.21 7.77 -13.07
CA VAL A 133 -12.78 9.16 -13.32
C VAL A 133 -11.44 9.45 -12.62
N ARG A 134 -11.31 9.11 -11.33
CA ARG A 134 -10.09 9.36 -10.55
C ARG A 134 -8.86 8.64 -11.11
N CYS A 135 -9.04 7.44 -11.67
CA CYS A 135 -7.96 6.64 -12.23
C CYS A 135 -7.76 6.86 -13.73
N ASP A 136 -8.41 7.84 -14.33
CA ASP A 136 -8.35 8.13 -15.78
C ASP A 136 -8.65 6.89 -16.63
N LEU A 137 -9.79 6.21 -16.32
CA LEU A 137 -10.19 4.97 -16.96
C LEU A 137 -11.52 5.07 -17.72
N VAL A 138 -12.15 6.25 -17.76
CA VAL A 138 -13.48 6.44 -18.36
C VAL A 138 -13.49 6.02 -19.84
N ALA A 139 -12.48 6.41 -20.61
CA ALA A 139 -12.36 6.04 -22.04
C ALA A 139 -12.11 4.55 -22.27
N LEU A 140 -11.72 3.81 -21.23
CA LEU A 140 -11.40 2.40 -21.27
C LEU A 140 -12.48 1.53 -20.60
N ALA A 141 -13.50 2.15 -19.99
CA ALA A 141 -14.45 1.50 -19.08
C ALA A 141 -15.12 0.25 -19.68
N ASP A 142 -15.47 0.30 -20.97
CA ASP A 142 -16.18 -0.77 -21.65
C ASP A 142 -15.25 -1.74 -22.45
N ARG A 143 -13.92 -1.53 -22.36
CA ARG A 143 -12.93 -2.43 -22.95
C ARG A 143 -12.70 -3.64 -22.05
N SER A 144 -12.29 -4.77 -22.65
CA SER A 144 -11.82 -5.94 -21.89
C SER A 144 -10.61 -5.56 -21.03
N ALA A 145 -10.67 -5.85 -19.73
CA ALA A 145 -9.58 -5.54 -18.80
C ALA A 145 -8.27 -6.26 -19.17
N ARG A 146 -8.34 -7.43 -19.79
CA ARG A 146 -7.15 -8.16 -20.23
C ARG A 146 -6.45 -7.52 -21.43
N ALA A 147 -7.17 -6.77 -22.25
CA ALA A 147 -6.62 -6.13 -23.45
C ALA A 147 -5.85 -4.82 -23.14
N LEU A 148 -5.75 -4.45 -21.88
CA LEU A 148 -5.06 -3.26 -21.41
C LEU A 148 -3.55 -3.50 -21.28
N SER A 149 -2.77 -2.40 -21.38
CA SER A 149 -1.35 -2.40 -20.99
C SER A 149 -1.18 -2.69 -19.50
N GLY A 150 0.02 -3.11 -19.08
CA GLY A 150 0.30 -3.39 -17.67
C GLY A 150 0.04 -2.19 -16.75
N GLY A 151 0.33 -0.97 -17.22
CA GLY A 151 0.05 0.26 -16.48
C GLY A 151 -1.45 0.55 -16.33
N GLU A 152 -2.21 0.34 -17.40
CA GLU A 152 -3.67 0.48 -17.36
C GLU A 152 -4.30 -0.56 -16.43
N GLN A 153 -3.82 -1.83 -16.46
CA GLN A 153 -4.28 -2.88 -15.54
C GLN A 153 -4.02 -2.53 -14.07
N LYS A 154 -2.88 -1.92 -13.76
CA LYS A 154 -2.59 -1.43 -12.40
C LYS A 154 -3.53 -0.30 -11.99
N ARG A 155 -3.84 0.64 -12.88
CA ARG A 155 -4.86 1.66 -12.61
C ARG A 155 -6.24 1.06 -12.38
N VAL A 156 -6.61 0.01 -13.11
CA VAL A 156 -7.86 -0.73 -12.88
C VAL A 156 -7.87 -1.40 -11.50
N ALA A 157 -6.77 -2.04 -11.12
CA ALA A 157 -6.64 -2.65 -9.78
C ALA A 157 -6.77 -1.60 -8.67
N PHE A 158 -6.16 -0.43 -8.86
CA PHE A 158 -6.27 0.69 -7.92
C PHE A 158 -7.69 1.26 -7.90
N ALA A 159 -8.33 1.47 -9.06
CA ALA A 159 -9.72 1.92 -9.15
C ALA A 159 -10.68 0.97 -8.44
N ARG A 160 -10.48 -0.36 -8.58
CA ARG A 160 -11.24 -1.38 -7.86
C ARG A 160 -11.07 -1.23 -6.34
N ALA A 161 -9.84 -1.00 -5.87
CA ALA A 161 -9.57 -0.77 -4.47
C ALA A 161 -10.21 0.53 -3.96
N LEU A 162 -10.22 1.61 -4.75
CA LEU A 162 -10.90 2.87 -4.41
C LEU A 162 -12.43 2.71 -4.41
N ALA A 163 -12.98 1.93 -5.33
CA ALA A 163 -14.42 1.63 -5.38
C ALA A 163 -14.91 0.87 -4.14
N GLN A 164 -14.02 0.15 -3.45
CA GLN A 164 -14.31 -0.48 -2.17
C GLN A 164 -14.50 0.54 -1.04
N GLU A 165 -14.12 1.81 -1.23
CA GLU A 165 -14.16 2.89 -0.24
C GLU A 165 -13.46 2.52 1.09
N PRO A 166 -12.21 2.01 1.02
CA PRO A 166 -11.51 1.58 2.21
C PRO A 166 -11.10 2.76 3.07
N ARG A 167 -10.87 2.51 4.36
CA ARG A 167 -10.21 3.44 5.29
C ARG A 167 -8.73 3.12 5.44
N VAL A 168 -8.33 1.90 5.12
CA VAL A 168 -6.94 1.42 5.08
C VAL A 168 -6.66 0.81 3.71
N LEU A 169 -5.56 1.20 3.08
CA LEU A 169 -5.12 0.67 1.79
C LEU A 169 -3.71 0.10 1.94
N LEU A 170 -3.56 -1.16 1.57
CA LEU A 170 -2.29 -1.87 1.55
C LEU A 170 -1.88 -2.11 0.10
N LEU A 171 -0.65 -1.73 -0.28
CA LEU A 171 -0.16 -1.88 -1.65
C LEU A 171 1.19 -2.62 -1.65
N ASP A 172 1.29 -3.63 -2.50
CA ASP A 172 2.54 -4.35 -2.75
C ASP A 172 3.11 -3.92 -4.11
N GLU A 173 4.18 -3.13 -4.08
CA GLU A 173 4.91 -2.64 -5.24
C GLU A 173 4.02 -2.05 -6.36
N PRO A 174 3.15 -1.08 -6.06
CA PRO A 174 2.16 -0.59 -7.02
C PRO A 174 2.79 0.05 -8.26
N GLY A 175 4.00 0.62 -8.17
CA GLY A 175 4.75 1.22 -9.28
C GLY A 175 5.64 0.25 -10.07
N ALA A 176 5.76 -1.03 -9.65
CA ALA A 176 6.63 -1.97 -10.35
C ALA A 176 6.17 -2.20 -11.80
N PHE A 177 7.14 -2.24 -12.73
CA PHE A 177 6.91 -2.42 -14.17
C PHE A 177 6.14 -1.28 -14.88
N LEU A 178 5.92 -0.15 -14.19
CA LEU A 178 5.43 1.06 -14.81
C LEU A 178 6.62 1.89 -15.35
N ASP A 179 6.39 2.64 -16.42
CA ASP A 179 7.32 3.71 -16.76
C ASP A 179 7.27 4.84 -15.72
N VAL A 180 8.27 5.71 -15.76
CA VAL A 180 8.47 6.77 -14.74
C VAL A 180 7.23 7.66 -14.60
N ARG A 181 6.60 8.04 -15.72
CA ARG A 181 5.44 8.93 -15.72
C ARG A 181 4.24 8.27 -15.05
N HIS A 182 3.88 7.06 -15.49
CA HIS A 182 2.73 6.33 -14.96
C HIS A 182 2.92 5.95 -13.48
N ALA A 183 4.17 5.68 -13.07
CA ALA A 183 4.47 5.44 -11.65
C ALA A 183 4.24 6.71 -10.81
N LEU A 184 4.74 7.86 -11.27
CA LEU A 184 4.53 9.14 -10.57
C LEU A 184 3.05 9.50 -10.49
N ASP A 185 2.30 9.41 -11.61
CA ASP A 185 0.86 9.69 -11.66
C ASP A 185 0.09 8.82 -10.62
N LEU A 186 0.48 7.54 -10.47
CA LEU A 186 -0.12 6.64 -9.49
C LEU A 186 0.17 7.06 -8.04
N TYR A 187 1.43 7.44 -7.73
CA TYR A 187 1.78 7.88 -6.37
C TYR A 187 1.21 9.25 -6.03
N GLU A 188 1.08 10.16 -6.99
CA GLU A 188 0.40 11.44 -6.81
C GLU A 188 -1.09 11.25 -6.53
N LEU A 189 -1.75 10.36 -7.27
CA LEU A 189 -3.14 9.98 -7.02
C LEU A 189 -3.28 9.39 -5.60
N LEU A 190 -2.39 8.46 -5.21
CA LEU A 190 -2.39 7.86 -3.90
C LEU A 190 -2.20 8.91 -2.79
N ALA A 191 -1.22 9.81 -2.92
CA ALA A 191 -0.99 10.89 -1.98
C ALA A 191 -2.20 11.83 -1.85
N THR A 192 -2.89 12.08 -2.97
CA THR A 192 -4.12 12.86 -3.00
C THR A 192 -5.24 12.17 -2.21
N GLU A 193 -5.47 10.88 -2.43
CA GLU A 193 -6.48 10.09 -1.71
C GLU A 193 -6.18 10.02 -0.20
N VAL A 194 -4.91 9.84 0.18
CA VAL A 194 -4.47 9.87 1.59
C VAL A 194 -4.84 11.20 2.24
N LYS A 195 -4.53 12.32 1.60
CA LYS A 195 -4.77 13.67 2.15
C LYS A 195 -6.23 14.06 2.17
N LEU A 196 -6.96 13.82 1.07
CA LEU A 196 -8.35 14.28 0.92
C LEU A 196 -9.34 13.43 1.71
N ARG A 197 -9.13 12.12 1.77
CA ARG A 197 -10.06 11.18 2.41
C ARG A 197 -9.63 10.70 3.80
N GLY A 198 -8.43 11.08 4.23
CA GLY A 198 -7.86 10.57 5.48
C GLY A 198 -7.53 9.08 5.40
N LEU A 199 -7.25 8.56 4.20
CA LEU A 199 -6.90 7.17 3.96
C LEU A 199 -5.58 6.82 4.67
N ALA A 200 -5.56 5.76 5.48
CA ALA A 200 -4.31 5.20 6.00
C ALA A 200 -3.70 4.29 4.95
N CYS A 201 -2.44 4.51 4.61
CA CYS A 201 -1.82 3.79 3.51
C CYS A 201 -0.49 3.13 3.92
N LEU A 202 -0.34 1.84 3.64
CA LEU A 202 0.92 1.10 3.74
C LEU A 202 1.35 0.67 2.35
N VAL A 203 2.53 1.12 1.93
CA VAL A 203 3.08 0.79 0.61
C VAL A 203 4.39 0.05 0.79
N VAL A 204 4.46 -1.18 0.34
CA VAL A 204 5.72 -1.90 0.15
C VAL A 204 6.31 -1.50 -1.19
N MET A 205 7.58 -1.12 -1.22
CA MET A 205 8.28 -0.72 -2.44
C MET A 205 9.78 -0.95 -2.35
N HIS A 206 10.46 -0.80 -3.49
CA HIS A 206 11.92 -0.89 -3.60
C HIS A 206 12.56 0.46 -3.96
N ASP A 207 11.80 1.39 -4.52
CA ASP A 207 12.33 2.68 -4.96
C ASP A 207 12.48 3.64 -3.78
N LEU A 208 13.75 3.90 -3.41
CA LEU A 208 14.10 4.83 -2.33
C LEU A 208 13.70 6.27 -2.66
N ASN A 209 13.79 6.67 -3.93
CA ASN A 209 13.51 8.04 -4.35
C ASN A 209 12.02 8.33 -4.32
N VAL A 210 11.20 7.37 -4.77
CA VAL A 210 9.74 7.47 -4.67
C VAL A 210 9.31 7.49 -3.21
N ALA A 211 9.88 6.63 -2.35
CA ALA A 211 9.59 6.66 -0.91
C ALA A 211 9.95 8.00 -0.29
N ALA A 212 11.12 8.58 -0.64
CA ALA A 212 11.56 9.87 -0.12
C ALA A 212 10.65 11.03 -0.54
N GLN A 213 10.01 10.92 -1.71
CA GLN A 213 9.15 11.97 -2.26
C GLN A 213 7.72 11.92 -1.70
N PHE A 214 7.17 10.73 -1.46
CA PHE A 214 5.75 10.56 -1.19
C PHE A 214 5.41 10.11 0.23
N ALA A 215 6.35 9.48 0.97
CA ALA A 215 6.08 8.95 2.29
C ALA A 215 5.98 10.05 3.36
N ASP A 216 4.96 9.98 4.20
CA ASP A 216 4.94 10.72 5.47
C ASP A 216 5.90 10.05 6.47
N ARG A 217 5.97 8.72 6.46
CA ARG A 217 6.88 7.92 7.28
C ARG A 217 7.45 6.74 6.50
N VAL A 218 8.69 6.39 6.84
CA VAL A 218 9.41 5.25 6.26
C VAL A 218 9.72 4.22 7.33
N VAL A 219 9.60 2.95 6.95
CA VAL A 219 9.97 1.79 7.75
C VAL A 219 11.02 0.99 6.99
N LEU A 220 12.18 0.77 7.59
CA LEU A 220 13.21 -0.13 7.06
C LEU A 220 13.06 -1.50 7.70
N MET A 221 12.99 -2.53 6.87
CA MET A 221 12.95 -3.93 7.29
C MET A 221 14.20 -4.68 6.84
N LYS A 222 14.71 -5.51 7.74
CA LYS A 222 15.79 -6.49 7.47
C LYS A 222 15.56 -7.74 8.32
N ASP A 223 15.75 -8.92 7.75
CA ASP A 223 15.68 -10.22 8.44
C ASP A 223 14.41 -10.39 9.30
N GLY A 224 13.26 -10.01 8.76
CA GLY A 224 11.97 -10.13 9.43
C GLY A 224 11.72 -9.13 10.56
N ARG A 225 12.55 -8.10 10.70
CA ARG A 225 12.48 -7.09 11.78
C ARG A 225 12.37 -5.68 11.20
N ILE A 226 11.74 -4.79 11.94
CA ILE A 226 11.85 -3.35 11.69
C ILE A 226 13.15 -2.86 12.34
N VAL A 227 14.08 -2.38 11.51
CA VAL A 227 15.38 -1.86 11.96
C VAL A 227 15.37 -0.34 12.14
N ALA A 228 14.46 0.35 11.47
CA ALA A 228 14.22 1.78 11.68
C ALA A 228 12.81 2.16 11.23
N ALA A 229 12.19 3.12 11.92
CA ALA A 229 10.90 3.71 11.55
C ALA A 229 10.88 5.19 11.99
N GLY A 230 10.35 6.07 11.13
CA GLY A 230 10.28 7.51 11.39
C GLY A 230 10.09 8.31 10.11
N THR A 231 10.32 9.60 10.15
CA THR A 231 10.27 10.47 8.98
C THR A 231 11.39 10.17 7.99
N VAL A 232 11.23 10.59 6.73
CA VAL A 232 12.26 10.41 5.70
C VAL A 232 13.64 10.93 6.15
N PRO A 233 13.79 12.14 6.73
CA PRO A 233 15.09 12.63 7.20
C PRO A 233 15.69 11.80 8.33
N GLU A 234 14.87 11.23 9.21
CA GLU A 234 15.35 10.43 10.35
C GLU A 234 15.80 9.03 9.92
N VAL A 235 15.08 8.41 9.02
CA VAL A 235 15.26 6.99 8.67
C VAL A 235 16.18 6.82 7.47
N MET A 236 16.03 7.61 6.42
CA MET A 236 16.75 7.43 5.16
C MET A 236 18.11 8.16 5.19
N THR A 237 18.97 7.77 6.13
CA THR A 237 20.36 8.23 6.23
C THR A 237 21.31 7.24 5.53
N TYR A 238 22.46 7.71 5.07
CA TYR A 238 23.49 6.87 4.45
C TYR A 238 23.80 5.62 5.29
N GLN A 239 24.06 5.81 6.60
CA GLN A 239 24.44 4.71 7.47
C GLN A 239 23.36 3.64 7.57
N ARG A 240 22.11 4.02 7.84
CA ARG A 240 20.99 3.08 7.98
C ARG A 240 20.67 2.36 6.67
N LEU A 241 20.71 3.09 5.54
CA LEU A 241 20.49 2.48 4.24
C LEU A 241 21.63 1.50 3.88
N LYS A 242 22.91 1.86 4.15
CA LYS A 242 24.04 0.97 3.97
C LYS A 242 23.92 -0.30 4.81
N GLU A 243 23.57 -0.19 6.09
CA GLU A 243 23.39 -1.34 7.00
C GLU A 243 22.19 -2.22 6.56
N THR A 244 21.12 -1.59 6.06
CA THR A 244 19.91 -2.32 5.66
C THR A 244 20.08 -3.03 4.33
N PHE A 245 20.61 -2.33 3.30
CA PHE A 245 20.72 -2.84 1.93
C PHE A 245 22.09 -3.43 1.58
N GLU A 246 23.07 -3.33 2.50
CA GLU A 246 24.45 -3.80 2.29
C GLU A 246 25.09 -3.22 1.02
N ALA A 247 24.72 -1.99 0.68
CA ALA A 247 25.16 -1.28 -0.52
C ALA A 247 25.57 0.16 -0.19
N ASP A 248 26.59 0.64 -0.90
CA ASP A 248 26.97 2.04 -0.81
C ASP A 248 26.05 2.90 -1.68
N LEU A 249 25.52 3.96 -1.08
CA LEU A 249 24.58 4.89 -1.72
C LEU A 249 25.09 6.32 -1.55
N TYR A 250 25.08 7.09 -2.61
CA TYR A 250 25.18 8.54 -2.49
C TYR A 250 23.83 9.11 -2.05
N CYS A 251 23.84 9.91 -0.99
CA CYS A 251 22.65 10.58 -0.47
C CYS A 251 22.79 12.08 -0.76
N GLY A 252 21.93 12.61 -1.60
CA GLY A 252 21.86 14.03 -1.94
C GLY A 252 20.53 14.66 -1.56
N VAL A 253 20.46 15.99 -1.73
CA VAL A 253 19.22 16.76 -1.60
C VAL A 253 18.97 17.44 -2.93
N ASN A 254 17.75 17.34 -3.43
CA ASN A 254 17.31 18.01 -4.64
C ASN A 254 17.04 19.49 -4.32
N GLU A 255 17.80 20.39 -4.94
CA GLU A 255 17.71 21.83 -4.70
C GLU A 255 16.38 22.46 -5.14
N VAL A 256 15.57 21.76 -5.96
CA VAL A 256 14.28 22.28 -6.46
C VAL A 256 13.15 22.08 -5.43
N ASN A 257 13.17 20.98 -4.69
CA ASN A 257 12.04 20.59 -3.84
C ASN A 257 12.46 20.08 -2.45
N ASP A 258 13.73 20.23 -2.08
CA ASP A 258 14.34 19.80 -0.81
C ASP A 258 14.16 18.31 -0.48
N THR A 259 13.77 17.49 -1.47
CA THR A 259 13.67 16.05 -1.27
C THR A 259 15.02 15.36 -1.31
N ARG A 260 15.19 14.34 -0.48
CA ARG A 260 16.38 13.49 -0.56
C ARG A 260 16.33 12.60 -1.78
N PHE A 261 17.48 12.33 -2.38
CA PHE A 261 17.62 11.34 -3.42
C PHE A 261 18.82 10.43 -3.16
N PHE A 262 18.75 9.22 -3.71
CA PHE A 262 19.68 8.13 -3.45
C PHE A 262 20.16 7.53 -4.77
N LEU A 263 21.46 7.44 -4.95
CA LEU A 263 22.08 6.85 -6.14
C LEU A 263 23.00 5.71 -5.71
N PRO A 264 22.84 4.51 -6.30
CA PRO A 264 23.78 3.41 -6.05
C PRO A 264 25.21 3.80 -6.46
N MET A 265 26.17 3.50 -5.61
CA MET A 265 27.58 3.68 -5.93
C MET A 265 28.23 2.34 -6.30
N ARG A 266 29.10 2.35 -7.30
CA ARG A 266 29.94 1.18 -7.59
C ARG A 266 30.87 0.94 -6.40
N GLN A 267 30.89 -0.27 -5.87
CA GLN A 267 32.01 -0.71 -5.03
C GLN A 267 33.26 -0.75 -5.89
N ARG A 268 34.32 -0.08 -5.45
CA ARG A 268 35.64 -0.12 -6.09
C ARG A 268 36.39 -1.35 -5.69
#